data_7e0a3940cb29cdda7228877eeff7c42e
#
_entry.id   7e0a3940cb29cdda7228877eeff7c42e
#
_cell.length_a   1.000
_cell.length_b   1.000
_cell.length_c   1.000
_cell.angle_alpha   90.00
_cell.angle_beta   90.00
_cell.angle_gamma   90.00
#
_symmetry.space_group_name_H-M   'P 1'
#
loop_
_entity.id
_entity.type
_entity.pdbx_description
1 polymer ?
#
loop_
_entity_poly.entity_id
_entity_poly.type
_entity_poly.pdbx_seq_one_letter_code
_entity_poly.pdbx_strand_id
1 'polypeptide(L)'
;MAYNVAFISLGCAKNQVNCEQMMAAVQAAGHSIQVDPEGADVVVVNTCGFLASACEEAIDNILEMAQLKQDGKVKKILVTGCMAQRYKEDVLKELPEVDGVLGTGSYGDIAQAIDEVMAKGLRPCHIGNIHTANQSGERILSTPPWYAYLRIAEGCDNHCAYCIIPSLRGKFRSRPMDELLDEAAELASAGVQELLVIAQDITRYGTDLNGEHQLAKLLKELCKLDFHWIRLHYLYPDEITEELIDTIAAEPKILPYLDIPIQHCNDTILKAMNRRDTKASLTAMLAKLRARIPGLVLRTSIISGLPYEDETAFEELCQFLREMKIERAGVFPFSPEEGTRAAQMDHVDTEEAQRRAELLVDVQSDIIDGYNESLLGETREVLCEGFDGQAQMFFGRSYAESPDIDGRIYFTADGEVAPGTFVEVRLTGTMDGELTGEMV
;
A
#
# COMPACT_ATOMS: atom_id res chain seq x y z
N MET A 1 18.41 -16.17 -25.50
CA MET A 1 18.77 -17.19 -24.49
C MET A 1 17.81 -17.02 -23.33
N ALA A 2 17.42 -18.10 -22.66
CA ALA A 2 16.64 -17.98 -21.42
C ALA A 2 17.58 -17.62 -20.26
N TYR A 3 17.13 -16.74 -19.38
CA TYR A 3 17.87 -16.31 -18.18
C TYR A 3 17.03 -16.59 -16.94
N ASN A 4 17.68 -16.80 -15.80
CA ASN A 4 17.04 -16.89 -14.49
C ASN A 4 16.98 -15.48 -13.88
N VAL A 5 15.78 -15.03 -13.55
CA VAL A 5 15.54 -13.67 -13.05
C VAL A 5 14.92 -13.75 -11.67
N ALA A 6 15.53 -13.08 -10.69
CA ALA A 6 14.96 -12.90 -9.37
C ALA A 6 14.42 -11.47 -9.20
N PHE A 7 13.36 -11.33 -8.40
CA PHE A 7 12.74 -10.03 -8.12
C PHE A 7 12.76 -9.74 -6.62
N ILE A 8 13.16 -8.52 -6.27
CA ILE A 8 13.02 -7.95 -4.94
C ILE A 8 12.01 -6.81 -5.06
N SER A 9 10.86 -6.95 -4.40
CA SER A 9 9.79 -5.96 -4.46
C SER A 9 9.73 -5.18 -3.15
N LEU A 10 10.07 -3.90 -3.22
CA LEU A 10 10.05 -2.97 -2.08
C LEU A 10 8.89 -1.97 -2.21
N GLY A 11 8.48 -1.41 -1.08
CA GLY A 11 7.52 -0.33 -1.02
C GLY A 11 6.06 -0.81 -0.94
N CYS A 12 5.16 -0.19 -1.66
CA CYS A 12 3.71 -0.31 -1.47
C CYS A 12 3.04 -1.34 -2.39
N ALA A 13 1.78 -1.68 -2.10
CA ALA A 13 0.95 -2.60 -2.90
C ALA A 13 0.89 -2.24 -4.40
N LYS A 14 0.89 -0.93 -4.76
CA LYS A 14 0.93 -0.51 -6.18
C LYS A 14 2.23 -0.93 -6.85
N ASN A 15 3.34 -0.84 -6.11
CA ASN A 15 4.65 -1.27 -6.60
C ASN A 15 4.74 -2.79 -6.73
N GLN A 16 4.10 -3.52 -5.80
CA GLN A 16 3.99 -4.98 -5.86
C GLN A 16 3.23 -5.44 -7.11
N VAL A 17 2.08 -4.85 -7.42
CA VAL A 17 1.34 -5.15 -8.67
C VAL A 17 2.21 -4.89 -9.91
N ASN A 18 3.03 -3.82 -9.92
CA ASN A 18 3.97 -3.59 -11.03
C ASN A 18 5.05 -4.69 -11.11
N CYS A 19 5.56 -5.16 -9.96
CA CYS A 19 6.51 -6.26 -9.90
C CYS A 19 5.90 -7.54 -10.49
N GLU A 20 4.69 -7.88 -10.11
CA GLU A 20 3.94 -9.04 -10.62
C GLU A 20 3.72 -8.98 -12.14
N GLN A 21 3.40 -7.80 -12.67
CA GLN A 21 3.30 -7.57 -14.12
C GLN A 21 4.65 -7.73 -14.84
N MET A 22 5.74 -7.23 -14.23
CA MET A 22 7.09 -7.44 -14.79
C MET A 22 7.49 -8.91 -14.78
N MET A 23 7.16 -9.66 -13.71
CA MET A 23 7.41 -11.11 -13.67
C MET A 23 6.69 -11.82 -14.79
N ALA A 24 5.41 -11.53 -15.05
CA ALA A 24 4.67 -12.12 -16.16
C ALA A 24 5.30 -11.76 -17.52
N ALA A 25 5.70 -10.51 -17.73
CA ALA A 25 6.37 -10.08 -18.97
C ALA A 25 7.71 -10.81 -19.21
N VAL A 26 8.48 -11.02 -18.15
CA VAL A 26 9.75 -11.76 -18.18
C VAL A 26 9.51 -13.24 -18.52
N GLN A 27 8.51 -13.86 -17.92
CA GLN A 27 8.13 -15.25 -18.23
C GLN A 27 7.63 -15.41 -19.67
N ALA A 28 6.79 -14.47 -20.12
CA ALA A 28 6.28 -14.46 -21.51
C ALA A 28 7.41 -14.29 -22.55
N ALA A 29 8.50 -13.61 -22.19
CA ALA A 29 9.70 -13.50 -23.02
C ALA A 29 10.59 -14.76 -23.03
N GLY A 30 10.20 -15.80 -22.28
CA GLY A 30 10.89 -17.09 -22.23
C GLY A 30 12.01 -17.16 -21.20
N HIS A 31 12.04 -16.27 -20.23
CA HIS A 31 12.93 -16.34 -19.07
C HIS A 31 12.27 -17.11 -17.92
N SER A 32 13.06 -17.53 -16.94
CA SER A 32 12.58 -18.23 -15.74
C SER A 32 12.61 -17.29 -14.53
N ILE A 33 11.58 -17.37 -13.70
CA ILE A 33 11.52 -16.63 -12.42
C ILE A 33 12.03 -17.54 -11.31
N GLN A 34 12.90 -17.01 -10.45
CA GLN A 34 13.34 -17.70 -9.23
C GLN A 34 13.14 -16.79 -8.01
N VAL A 35 12.94 -17.41 -6.84
CA VAL A 35 12.68 -16.70 -5.58
C VAL A 35 13.98 -16.20 -4.96
N ASP A 36 15.00 -17.07 -4.88
CA ASP A 36 16.29 -16.74 -4.30
C ASP A 36 17.13 -15.92 -5.29
N PRO A 37 17.61 -14.72 -4.96
CA PRO A 37 18.52 -13.97 -5.81
C PRO A 37 19.87 -14.67 -6.02
N GLU A 38 20.32 -15.54 -5.11
CA GLU A 38 21.57 -16.26 -5.27
C GLU A 38 21.49 -17.27 -6.42
N GLY A 39 22.37 -17.12 -7.38
CA GLY A 39 22.39 -17.93 -8.61
C GLY A 39 21.57 -17.36 -9.76
N ALA A 40 20.92 -16.20 -9.58
CA ALA A 40 20.22 -15.52 -10.66
C ALA A 40 21.18 -14.94 -11.71
N ASP A 41 20.76 -14.98 -12.96
CA ASP A 41 21.45 -14.25 -14.03
C ASP A 41 21.21 -12.74 -13.89
N VAL A 42 19.98 -12.36 -13.55
CA VAL A 42 19.57 -10.97 -13.35
C VAL A 42 18.75 -10.86 -12.07
N VAL A 43 19.06 -9.87 -11.24
CA VAL A 43 18.21 -9.45 -10.12
C VAL A 43 17.55 -8.12 -10.48
N VAL A 44 16.23 -8.06 -10.36
CA VAL A 44 15.43 -6.84 -10.54
C VAL A 44 15.00 -6.33 -9.17
N VAL A 45 15.52 -5.17 -8.76
CA VAL A 45 15.12 -4.49 -7.53
C VAL A 45 14.07 -3.45 -7.85
N ASN A 46 12.83 -3.71 -7.49
CA ASN A 46 11.70 -2.80 -7.68
C ASN A 46 11.56 -1.89 -6.46
N THR A 47 11.90 -0.62 -6.61
CA THR A 47 12.21 0.31 -5.53
C THR A 47 11.07 1.27 -5.20
N CYS A 48 10.97 1.67 -3.93
CA CYS A 48 10.21 2.84 -3.49
C CYS A 48 11.07 4.11 -3.63
N GLY A 49 10.44 5.25 -3.88
CA GLY A 49 11.10 6.56 -3.97
C GLY A 49 10.21 7.67 -3.41
N PHE A 50 9.26 7.30 -2.54
CA PHE A 50 8.28 8.22 -1.97
C PHE A 50 8.83 8.98 -0.76
N LEU A 51 9.57 8.29 0.11
CA LEU A 51 10.21 8.85 1.30
C LEU A 51 11.72 8.60 1.25
N ALA A 52 12.50 9.45 1.91
CA ALA A 52 13.95 9.29 2.03
C ALA A 52 14.32 7.93 2.64
N SER A 53 13.65 7.52 3.74
CA SER A 53 13.88 6.23 4.39
C SER A 53 13.62 5.03 3.46
N ALA A 54 12.60 5.11 2.61
CA ALA A 54 12.34 4.06 1.63
C ALA A 54 13.37 4.04 0.48
N CYS A 55 14.00 5.19 0.19
CA CYS A 55 15.14 5.23 -0.73
C CYS A 55 16.39 4.60 -0.09
N GLU A 56 16.62 4.83 1.20
CA GLU A 56 17.72 4.21 1.96
C GLU A 56 17.56 2.67 1.97
N GLU A 57 16.39 2.16 2.32
CA GLU A 57 16.08 0.73 2.23
C GLU A 57 16.36 0.17 0.82
N ALA A 58 15.96 0.89 -0.21
CA ALA A 58 16.19 0.47 -1.60
C ALA A 58 17.69 0.43 -1.95
N ILE A 59 18.48 1.41 -1.48
CA ILE A 59 19.93 1.46 -1.68
C ILE A 59 20.59 0.31 -0.94
N ASP A 60 20.22 0.03 0.30
CA ASP A 60 20.78 -1.08 1.10
C ASP A 60 20.54 -2.43 0.39
N ASN A 61 19.34 -2.68 -0.10
CA ASN A 61 19.03 -3.87 -0.90
C ASN A 61 19.85 -3.95 -2.20
N ILE A 62 20.05 -2.84 -2.91
CA ILE A 62 20.90 -2.80 -4.11
C ILE A 62 22.33 -3.12 -3.77
N LEU A 63 22.88 -2.60 -2.67
CA LEU A 63 24.24 -2.86 -2.22
C LEU A 63 24.42 -4.32 -1.76
N GLU A 64 23.41 -4.93 -1.13
CA GLU A 64 23.41 -6.36 -0.84
C GLU A 64 23.50 -7.20 -2.12
N MET A 65 22.71 -6.87 -3.14
CA MET A 65 22.79 -7.54 -4.44
C MET A 65 24.12 -7.27 -5.15
N ALA A 66 24.70 -6.09 -4.96
CA ALA A 66 26.04 -5.78 -5.46
C ALA A 66 27.12 -6.66 -4.84
N GLN A 67 26.99 -7.00 -3.55
CA GLN A 67 27.88 -7.95 -2.90
C GLN A 67 27.76 -9.35 -3.52
N LEU A 68 26.53 -9.85 -3.74
CA LEU A 68 26.30 -11.13 -4.43
C LEU A 68 26.88 -11.12 -5.86
N LYS A 69 26.83 -9.99 -6.54
CA LYS A 69 27.43 -9.82 -7.88
C LYS A 69 28.96 -9.87 -7.82
N GLN A 70 29.60 -9.24 -6.81
CA GLN A 70 31.06 -9.33 -6.59
C GLN A 70 31.50 -10.77 -6.29
N ASP A 71 30.69 -11.50 -5.54
CA ASP A 71 30.93 -12.91 -5.20
C ASP A 71 30.67 -13.87 -6.38
N GLY A 72 30.23 -13.33 -7.53
CA GLY A 72 29.94 -14.10 -8.74
C GLY A 72 28.64 -14.92 -8.68
N LYS A 73 27.77 -14.67 -7.69
CA LYS A 73 26.50 -15.35 -7.47
C LYS A 73 25.34 -14.72 -8.29
N VAL A 74 25.45 -13.45 -8.65
CA VAL A 74 24.53 -12.68 -9.51
C VAL A 74 25.33 -12.08 -10.64
N LYS A 75 24.78 -12.04 -11.87
CA LYS A 75 25.51 -11.48 -13.01
C LYS A 75 25.18 -10.03 -13.25
N LYS A 76 23.89 -9.63 -13.14
CA LYS A 76 23.38 -8.31 -13.47
C LYS A 76 22.33 -7.82 -12.47
N ILE A 77 22.29 -6.51 -12.25
CA ILE A 77 21.32 -5.84 -11.38
C ILE A 77 20.57 -4.79 -12.20
N LEU A 78 19.25 -4.91 -12.25
CA LEU A 78 18.34 -3.88 -12.78
C LEU A 78 17.58 -3.22 -11.64
N VAL A 79 17.48 -1.89 -11.67
CA VAL A 79 16.71 -1.11 -10.69
C VAL A 79 15.48 -0.55 -11.37
N THR A 80 14.31 -0.80 -10.78
CA THR A 80 13.02 -0.33 -11.30
C THR A 80 12.24 0.44 -10.23
N GLY A 81 11.11 1.04 -10.60
CA GLY A 81 10.18 1.61 -9.64
C GLY A 81 10.30 3.11 -9.44
N CYS A 82 9.81 3.57 -8.28
CA CYS A 82 9.66 4.99 -8.00
C CYS A 82 11.01 5.71 -7.80
N MET A 83 11.99 5.06 -7.15
CA MET A 83 13.33 5.64 -7.01
C MET A 83 14.02 5.75 -8.38
N ALA A 84 13.90 4.71 -9.21
CA ALA A 84 14.40 4.73 -10.60
C ALA A 84 13.77 5.87 -11.41
N GLN A 85 12.46 6.11 -11.27
CA GLN A 85 11.76 7.21 -11.93
C GLN A 85 12.19 8.57 -11.41
N ARG A 86 12.48 8.68 -10.11
CA ARG A 86 12.88 9.94 -9.45
C ARG A 86 14.27 10.39 -9.85
N TYR A 87 15.24 9.48 -9.81
CA TYR A 87 16.67 9.79 -9.96
C TYR A 87 17.26 9.39 -11.32
N LYS A 88 16.57 8.60 -12.13
CA LYS A 88 16.90 8.28 -13.52
C LYS A 88 18.37 7.86 -13.70
N GLU A 89 19.11 8.57 -14.59
CA GLU A 89 20.53 8.32 -14.86
C GLU A 89 21.44 8.52 -13.64
N ASP A 90 21.02 9.26 -12.63
CA ASP A 90 21.82 9.46 -11.43
C ASP A 90 21.96 8.17 -10.63
N VAL A 91 20.98 7.25 -10.69
CA VAL A 91 21.12 5.89 -10.14
C VAL A 91 22.32 5.17 -10.73
N LEU A 92 22.54 5.26 -12.06
CA LEU A 92 23.68 4.62 -12.72
C LEU A 92 25.03 5.29 -12.41
N LYS A 93 25.02 6.57 -12.05
CA LYS A 93 26.25 7.31 -11.71
C LYS A 93 26.69 7.05 -10.28
N GLU A 94 25.71 7.13 -9.35
CA GLU A 94 25.99 6.99 -7.91
C GLU A 94 26.11 5.52 -7.48
N LEU A 95 25.47 4.58 -8.20
CA LEU A 95 25.52 3.15 -7.97
C LEU A 95 26.11 2.44 -9.21
N PRO A 96 27.45 2.44 -9.36
CA PRO A 96 28.11 1.87 -10.53
C PRO A 96 27.90 0.34 -10.69
N GLU A 97 27.49 -0.35 -9.64
CA GLU A 97 27.14 -1.76 -9.63
C GLU A 97 25.86 -2.09 -10.41
N VAL A 98 24.96 -1.11 -10.55
CA VAL A 98 23.69 -1.25 -11.27
C VAL A 98 23.95 -1.30 -12.78
N ASP A 99 23.38 -2.28 -13.45
CA ASP A 99 23.55 -2.51 -14.88
C ASP A 99 22.49 -1.85 -15.75
N GLY A 100 21.34 -1.47 -15.18
CA GLY A 100 20.28 -0.77 -15.92
C GLY A 100 19.17 -0.25 -15.01
N VAL A 101 18.43 0.75 -15.51
CA VAL A 101 17.37 1.45 -14.78
C VAL A 101 16.11 1.53 -15.62
N LEU A 102 14.94 1.25 -14.99
CA LEU A 102 13.63 1.41 -15.59
C LEU A 102 12.71 2.23 -14.68
N GLY A 103 12.22 3.37 -15.18
CA GLY A 103 11.23 4.18 -14.48
C GLY A 103 9.83 3.57 -14.49
N THR A 104 8.92 4.18 -13.75
CA THR A 104 7.50 3.73 -13.62
C THR A 104 6.72 3.78 -14.95
N GLY A 105 7.22 4.53 -15.93
CA GLY A 105 6.67 4.57 -17.29
C GLY A 105 7.16 3.46 -18.21
N SER A 106 8.08 2.59 -17.77
CA SER A 106 8.78 1.61 -18.61
C SER A 106 8.74 0.18 -18.07
N TYR A 107 7.83 -0.18 -17.22
CA TYR A 107 7.74 -1.56 -16.70
C TYR A 107 7.56 -2.62 -17.82
N GLY A 108 6.86 -2.26 -18.91
CA GLY A 108 6.70 -3.13 -20.06
C GLY A 108 7.98 -3.42 -20.84
N ASP A 109 9.02 -2.62 -20.63
CA ASP A 109 10.31 -2.76 -21.32
C ASP A 109 11.28 -3.71 -20.57
N ILE A 110 10.84 -4.35 -19.48
CA ILE A 110 11.71 -5.15 -18.59
C ILE A 110 12.43 -6.28 -19.36
N ALA A 111 11.74 -7.02 -20.21
CA ALA A 111 12.35 -8.09 -20.99
C ALA A 111 13.40 -7.56 -21.99
N GLN A 112 13.13 -6.41 -22.62
CA GLN A 112 14.10 -5.73 -23.48
C GLN A 112 15.32 -5.29 -22.69
N ALA A 113 15.15 -4.72 -21.49
CA ALA A 113 16.27 -4.29 -20.66
C ALA A 113 17.13 -5.47 -20.22
N ILE A 114 16.54 -6.62 -19.89
CA ILE A 114 17.27 -7.86 -19.60
C ILE A 114 18.14 -8.27 -20.78
N ASP A 115 17.59 -8.29 -22.01
CA ASP A 115 18.35 -8.61 -23.22
C ASP A 115 19.47 -7.59 -23.47
N GLU A 116 19.25 -6.32 -23.22
CA GLU A 116 20.26 -5.26 -23.40
C GLU A 116 21.44 -5.44 -22.43
N VAL A 117 21.20 -5.76 -21.16
CA VAL A 117 22.29 -5.96 -20.19
C VAL A 117 23.00 -7.29 -20.38
N MET A 118 22.26 -8.37 -20.74
CA MET A 118 22.80 -9.72 -20.82
C MET A 118 23.44 -10.03 -22.17
N ALA A 119 22.74 -9.73 -23.27
CA ALA A 119 23.18 -10.10 -24.61
C ALA A 119 24.06 -9.03 -25.27
N LYS A 120 23.83 -7.75 -24.98
CA LYS A 120 24.52 -6.63 -25.62
C LYS A 120 25.54 -5.94 -24.72
N GLY A 121 25.54 -6.21 -23.40
CA GLY A 121 26.43 -5.58 -22.44
C GLY A 121 26.18 -4.07 -22.28
N LEU A 122 24.97 -3.60 -22.56
CA LEU A 122 24.58 -2.19 -22.43
C LEU A 122 24.18 -1.89 -20.99
N ARG A 123 24.13 -0.59 -20.64
CA ARG A 123 23.58 -0.06 -19.39
C ARG A 123 22.38 0.83 -19.70
N PRO A 124 21.19 0.25 -19.97
CA PRO A 124 20.00 1.01 -20.37
C PRO A 124 19.47 1.88 -19.24
N CYS A 125 18.89 3.04 -19.62
CA CYS A 125 18.07 3.87 -18.74
C CYS A 125 16.74 4.15 -19.48
N HIS A 126 15.73 3.36 -19.19
CA HIS A 126 14.42 3.46 -19.83
C HIS A 126 13.48 4.28 -18.91
N ILE A 127 13.26 5.53 -19.27
CA ILE A 127 12.34 6.43 -18.55
C ILE A 127 11.17 6.75 -19.49
N GLY A 128 10.17 5.92 -19.46
CA GLY A 128 8.97 6.06 -20.29
C GLY A 128 8.04 7.19 -19.83
N ASN A 129 6.98 7.41 -20.58
CA ASN A 129 5.99 8.42 -20.27
C ASN A 129 5.02 7.93 -19.18
N ILE A 130 5.15 8.48 -17.97
CA ILE A 130 4.31 8.15 -16.82
C ILE A 130 2.82 8.51 -17.01
N HIS A 131 2.47 9.35 -17.99
CA HIS A 131 1.10 9.77 -18.25
C HIS A 131 0.35 8.83 -19.20
N THR A 132 1.05 7.95 -19.90
CA THR A 132 0.49 7.03 -20.91
C THR A 132 0.93 5.58 -20.71
N ALA A 133 1.71 5.30 -19.66
CA ALA A 133 2.16 3.95 -19.36
C ALA A 133 0.97 2.99 -19.19
N ASN A 134 1.06 1.82 -19.78
CA ASN A 134 0.05 0.77 -19.65
C ASN A 134 -0.05 0.31 -18.19
N GLN A 135 -1.27 0.13 -17.72
CA GLN A 135 -1.57 -0.29 -16.35
C GLN A 135 -2.13 -1.71 -16.30
N SER A 136 -2.53 -2.25 -17.45
CA SER A 136 -3.15 -3.56 -17.61
C SER A 136 -2.11 -4.60 -18.04
N GLY A 137 -2.40 -5.86 -17.85
CA GLY A 137 -1.57 -6.97 -18.29
C GLY A 137 -1.64 -8.15 -17.33
N GLU A 138 -1.25 -9.31 -17.82
CA GLU A 138 -1.08 -10.52 -17.01
C GLU A 138 -0.09 -10.27 -15.87
N ARG A 139 -0.24 -11.01 -14.78
CA ARG A 139 0.67 -10.93 -13.64
C ARG A 139 0.85 -12.29 -12.97
N ILE A 140 2.00 -12.46 -12.34
CA ILE A 140 2.30 -13.60 -11.47
C ILE A 140 2.16 -13.11 -10.04
N LEU A 141 1.19 -13.64 -9.30
CA LEU A 141 0.93 -13.21 -7.94
C LEU A 141 2.14 -13.51 -7.03
N SER A 142 2.54 -12.53 -6.25
CA SER A 142 3.59 -12.62 -5.23
C SER A 142 3.03 -12.55 -3.81
N THR A 143 1.73 -12.28 -3.66
CA THR A 143 1.00 -12.37 -2.40
C THR A 143 0.78 -13.84 -2.01
N PRO A 144 0.52 -14.14 -0.74
CA PRO A 144 -0.11 -15.40 -0.35
C PRO A 144 -1.36 -15.69 -1.18
N PRO A 145 -1.71 -16.97 -1.43
CA PRO A 145 -2.76 -17.32 -2.38
C PRO A 145 -4.17 -16.88 -1.97
N TRP A 146 -4.37 -16.51 -0.71
CA TRP A 146 -5.70 -16.13 -0.18
C TRP A 146 -6.04 -14.65 -0.35
N TYR A 147 -5.11 -13.77 -0.72
CA TYR A 147 -5.45 -12.39 -1.05
C TYR A 147 -4.71 -11.86 -2.27
N ALA A 148 -5.28 -10.86 -2.93
CA ALA A 148 -4.64 -10.16 -4.03
C ALA A 148 -5.06 -8.69 -4.09
N TYR A 149 -4.17 -7.86 -4.62
CA TYR A 149 -4.47 -6.45 -4.89
C TYR A 149 -5.10 -6.29 -6.27
N LEU A 150 -6.17 -5.50 -6.38
CA LEU A 150 -6.72 -5.03 -7.64
C LEU A 150 -6.45 -3.53 -7.78
N ARG A 151 -5.49 -3.16 -8.61
CA ARG A 151 -5.18 -1.76 -8.88
C ARG A 151 -6.14 -1.21 -9.92
N ILE A 152 -7.06 -0.32 -9.48
CA ILE A 152 -8.13 0.20 -10.34
C ILE A 152 -7.76 1.49 -11.07
N ALA A 153 -6.74 2.20 -10.62
CA ALA A 153 -6.23 3.42 -11.24
C ALA A 153 -4.75 3.63 -10.91
N GLU A 154 -4.09 4.54 -11.62
CA GLU A 154 -2.69 4.94 -11.43
C GLU A 154 -2.57 6.46 -11.49
N GLY A 155 -1.62 7.01 -10.71
CA GLY A 155 -1.36 8.45 -10.64
C GLY A 155 -2.33 9.19 -9.73
N CYS A 156 -2.11 10.51 -9.55
CA CYS A 156 -2.93 11.32 -8.65
C CYS A 156 -2.91 12.78 -9.05
N ASP A 157 -4.09 13.42 -9.06
CA ASP A 157 -4.27 14.84 -9.38
C ASP A 157 -4.63 15.70 -8.14
N ASN A 158 -4.49 15.17 -6.92
CA ASN A 158 -4.78 15.93 -5.69
C ASN A 158 -3.72 16.99 -5.38
N HIS A 159 -2.48 16.81 -5.86
CA HIS A 159 -1.39 17.78 -5.71
C HIS A 159 -1.16 18.25 -4.28
N CYS A 160 -1.26 17.36 -3.28
CA CYS A 160 -0.91 17.68 -1.90
C CYS A 160 0.52 18.23 -1.83
N ALA A 161 0.75 19.29 -1.03
CA ALA A 161 2.01 20.04 -1.07
C ALA A 161 3.23 19.21 -0.64
N TYR A 162 3.03 18.19 0.18
CA TYR A 162 4.07 17.27 0.66
C TYR A 162 4.33 16.07 -0.26
N CYS A 163 3.51 15.87 -1.31
CA CYS A 163 3.46 14.61 -2.05
C CYS A 163 4.17 14.70 -3.39
N ILE A 164 5.07 13.74 -3.65
CA ILE A 164 5.84 13.62 -4.90
C ILE A 164 5.17 12.69 -5.93
N ILE A 165 4.08 11.99 -5.58
CA ILE A 165 3.44 10.99 -6.44
C ILE A 165 3.09 11.50 -7.84
N PRO A 166 2.56 12.72 -8.04
CA PRO A 166 2.26 13.21 -9.40
C PRO A 166 3.47 13.21 -10.34
N SER A 167 4.67 13.45 -9.82
CA SER A 167 5.91 13.42 -10.61
C SER A 167 6.46 12.02 -10.85
N LEU A 168 6.07 11.03 -10.00
CA LEU A 168 6.51 9.65 -10.10
C LEU A 168 5.54 8.76 -10.89
N ARG A 169 4.23 9.01 -10.77
CA ARG A 169 3.16 8.16 -11.30
C ARG A 169 2.27 8.85 -12.33
N GLY A 170 2.45 10.15 -12.51
CA GLY A 170 1.70 10.95 -13.48
C GLY A 170 0.31 11.32 -13.05
N LYS A 171 -0.50 11.73 -14.03
CA LYS A 171 -1.91 12.09 -13.85
C LYS A 171 -2.73 10.88 -13.43
N PHE A 172 -3.84 11.15 -12.72
CA PHE A 172 -4.83 10.12 -12.40
C PHE A 172 -5.40 9.50 -13.68
N ARG A 173 -5.39 8.17 -13.75
CA ARG A 173 -5.91 7.39 -14.87
C ARG A 173 -6.60 6.15 -14.34
N SER A 174 -7.91 6.06 -14.54
CA SER A 174 -8.70 4.87 -14.25
C SER A 174 -8.43 3.78 -15.29
N ARG A 175 -8.44 2.54 -14.87
CA ARG A 175 -8.51 1.41 -15.79
C ARG A 175 -9.96 1.18 -16.24
N PRO A 176 -10.18 0.70 -17.47
CA PRO A 176 -11.51 0.31 -17.94
C PRO A 176 -12.16 -0.71 -17.01
N MET A 177 -13.48 -0.58 -16.78
CA MET A 177 -14.21 -1.45 -15.83
C MET A 177 -14.24 -2.90 -16.29
N ASP A 178 -14.39 -3.15 -17.58
CA ASP A 178 -14.36 -4.48 -18.17
C ASP A 178 -13.04 -5.22 -17.93
N GLU A 179 -11.90 -4.54 -18.16
CA GLU A 179 -10.57 -5.10 -17.87
C GLU A 179 -10.39 -5.44 -16.37
N LEU A 180 -10.94 -4.60 -15.49
CA LEU A 180 -10.88 -4.85 -14.05
C LEU A 180 -11.72 -6.04 -13.62
N LEU A 181 -12.90 -6.20 -14.23
CA LEU A 181 -13.80 -7.32 -13.94
C LEU A 181 -13.24 -8.64 -14.49
N ASP A 182 -12.61 -8.61 -15.66
CA ASP A 182 -11.93 -9.78 -16.23
C ASP A 182 -10.78 -10.23 -15.31
N GLU A 183 -9.89 -9.31 -14.91
CA GLU A 183 -8.80 -9.61 -13.95
C GLU A 183 -9.33 -10.12 -12.61
N ALA A 184 -10.38 -9.48 -12.06
CA ALA A 184 -10.97 -9.92 -10.81
C ALA A 184 -11.62 -11.31 -10.92
N ALA A 185 -12.22 -11.65 -12.05
CA ALA A 185 -12.77 -12.98 -12.29
C ALA A 185 -11.67 -14.05 -12.37
N GLU A 186 -10.51 -13.75 -12.97
CA GLU A 186 -9.34 -14.62 -12.97
C GLU A 186 -8.82 -14.85 -11.55
N LEU A 187 -8.70 -13.79 -10.74
CA LEU A 187 -8.27 -13.88 -9.34
C LEU A 187 -9.24 -14.74 -8.49
N ALA A 188 -10.55 -14.52 -8.64
CA ALA A 188 -11.56 -15.33 -7.96
C ALA A 188 -11.47 -16.80 -8.37
N SER A 189 -11.29 -17.07 -9.68
CA SER A 189 -11.13 -18.43 -10.22
C SER A 189 -9.85 -19.11 -9.75
N ALA A 190 -8.81 -18.34 -9.42
CA ALA A 190 -7.56 -18.83 -8.82
C ALA A 190 -7.69 -19.13 -7.31
N GLY A 191 -8.84 -18.83 -6.68
CA GLY A 191 -9.11 -19.10 -5.28
C GLY A 191 -8.75 -18.00 -4.31
N VAL A 192 -8.52 -16.77 -4.81
CA VAL A 192 -8.31 -15.59 -3.95
C VAL A 192 -9.56 -15.32 -3.12
N GLN A 193 -9.42 -15.26 -1.79
CA GLN A 193 -10.51 -15.05 -0.84
C GLN A 193 -10.75 -13.57 -0.54
N GLU A 194 -9.68 -12.78 -0.40
CA GLU A 194 -9.75 -11.36 -0.11
C GLU A 194 -9.21 -10.53 -1.28
N LEU A 195 -10.06 -9.64 -1.83
CA LEU A 195 -9.67 -8.69 -2.88
C LEU A 195 -9.44 -7.31 -2.27
N LEU A 196 -8.20 -6.79 -2.37
CA LEU A 196 -7.87 -5.44 -1.91
C LEU A 196 -7.90 -4.47 -3.11
N VAL A 197 -8.87 -3.57 -3.11
CA VAL A 197 -9.04 -2.53 -4.14
C VAL A 197 -8.15 -1.35 -3.82
N ILE A 198 -7.20 -1.04 -4.71
CA ILE A 198 -6.16 -0.04 -4.49
C ILE A 198 -5.98 0.93 -5.67
N ALA A 199 -5.58 2.15 -5.34
CA ALA A 199 -4.99 3.16 -6.24
C ALA A 199 -4.22 4.16 -5.36
N GLN A 200 -3.80 5.29 -5.90
CA GLN A 200 -3.36 6.43 -5.07
C GLN A 200 -4.56 7.17 -4.44
N ASP A 201 -5.72 7.05 -5.08
CA ASP A 201 -7.01 7.57 -4.62
C ASP A 201 -8.11 6.78 -5.34
N ILE A 202 -8.77 5.84 -4.65
CA ILE A 202 -9.81 5.02 -5.28
C ILE A 202 -11.14 5.77 -5.44
N THR A 203 -11.38 6.80 -4.63
CA THR A 203 -12.66 7.53 -4.62
C THR A 203 -12.95 8.22 -5.95
N ARG A 204 -11.89 8.62 -6.68
CA ARG A 204 -12.01 9.29 -7.98
C ARG A 204 -12.19 8.34 -9.17
N TYR A 205 -12.24 7.04 -8.94
CA TYR A 205 -12.37 6.07 -10.03
C TYR A 205 -13.52 6.40 -10.98
N GLY A 206 -13.23 6.50 -12.27
CA GLY A 206 -14.14 6.79 -13.35
C GLY A 206 -14.25 8.27 -13.75
N THR A 207 -13.83 9.21 -12.88
CA THR A 207 -13.99 10.65 -13.14
C THR A 207 -13.25 11.13 -14.37
N ASP A 208 -12.13 10.52 -14.71
CA ASP A 208 -11.33 10.80 -15.90
C ASP A 208 -11.85 10.11 -17.17
N LEU A 209 -12.70 9.09 -17.03
CA LEU A 209 -13.29 8.36 -18.16
C LEU A 209 -14.54 9.06 -18.71
N ASN A 210 -15.46 9.46 -17.83
CA ASN A 210 -16.74 10.04 -18.23
C ASN A 210 -17.23 11.20 -17.33
N GLY A 211 -16.40 11.67 -16.39
CA GLY A 211 -16.75 12.74 -15.48
C GLY A 211 -17.55 12.32 -14.24
N GLU A 212 -17.81 11.03 -14.05
CA GLU A 212 -18.63 10.49 -12.96
C GLU A 212 -17.82 9.59 -12.03
N HIS A 213 -18.14 9.62 -10.74
CA HIS A 213 -17.61 8.64 -9.78
C HIS A 213 -18.21 7.26 -10.03
N GLN A 214 -17.40 6.28 -10.39
CA GLN A 214 -17.86 4.93 -10.73
C GLN A 214 -17.45 3.86 -9.72
N LEU A 215 -16.80 4.23 -8.61
CA LEU A 215 -16.33 3.25 -7.62
C LEU A 215 -17.48 2.40 -7.06
N ALA A 216 -18.60 3.02 -6.68
CA ALA A 216 -19.76 2.28 -6.16
C ALA A 216 -20.31 1.26 -7.18
N LYS A 217 -20.34 1.63 -8.46
CA LYS A 217 -20.74 0.71 -9.53
C LYS A 217 -19.77 -0.45 -9.69
N LEU A 218 -18.46 -0.16 -9.72
CA LEU A 218 -17.44 -1.19 -9.81
C LEU A 218 -17.53 -2.18 -8.64
N LEU A 219 -17.71 -1.68 -7.41
CA LEU A 219 -17.81 -2.52 -6.22
C LEU A 219 -19.04 -3.45 -6.27
N LYS A 220 -20.20 -2.96 -6.72
CA LYS A 220 -21.40 -3.78 -6.92
C LYS A 220 -21.15 -4.93 -7.92
N GLU A 221 -20.37 -4.68 -8.98
CA GLU A 221 -20.01 -5.74 -9.94
C GLU A 221 -18.99 -6.74 -9.33
N LEU A 222 -17.98 -6.25 -8.61
CA LEU A 222 -17.00 -7.09 -7.92
C LEU A 222 -17.66 -8.00 -6.87
N CYS A 223 -18.68 -7.53 -6.17
CA CYS A 223 -19.46 -8.33 -5.20
C CYS A 223 -20.17 -9.55 -5.81
N LYS A 224 -20.38 -9.57 -7.12
CA LYS A 224 -20.97 -10.73 -7.83
C LYS A 224 -19.97 -11.86 -8.04
N LEU A 225 -18.68 -11.59 -7.93
CA LEU A 225 -17.61 -12.58 -8.05
C LEU A 225 -17.43 -13.37 -6.74
N ASP A 226 -16.73 -14.49 -6.82
CA ASP A 226 -16.55 -15.41 -5.70
C ASP A 226 -15.39 -15.01 -4.78
N PHE A 227 -15.46 -13.79 -4.24
CA PHE A 227 -14.62 -13.35 -3.14
C PHE A 227 -15.38 -13.46 -1.83
N HIS A 228 -14.67 -13.76 -0.76
CA HIS A 228 -15.22 -13.71 0.60
C HIS A 228 -15.20 -12.27 1.13
N TRP A 229 -14.06 -11.57 0.96
CA TRP A 229 -13.84 -10.20 1.39
C TRP A 229 -13.41 -9.29 0.27
N ILE A 230 -13.91 -8.04 0.28
CA ILE A 230 -13.45 -6.94 -0.56
C ILE A 230 -13.07 -5.78 0.36
N ARG A 231 -11.78 -5.41 0.38
CA ARG A 231 -11.23 -4.35 1.21
C ARG A 231 -10.89 -3.12 0.38
N LEU A 232 -11.11 -1.93 0.95
CA LEU A 232 -10.90 -0.65 0.26
C LEU A 232 -9.75 0.11 0.92
N HIS A 233 -8.77 0.54 0.13
CA HIS A 233 -7.64 1.33 0.59
C HIS A 233 -7.52 2.65 -0.17
N TYR A 234 -7.05 3.70 0.53
CA TYR A 234 -6.73 5.02 -0.02
C TYR A 234 -7.95 5.78 -0.53
N LEU A 235 -8.92 6.01 0.37
CA LEU A 235 -10.07 6.87 0.11
C LEU A 235 -9.72 8.33 0.45
N TYR A 236 -10.02 9.25 -0.45
CA TYR A 236 -9.84 10.68 -0.17
C TYR A 236 -11.11 11.24 0.47
N PRO A 237 -11.01 11.94 1.64
CA PRO A 237 -12.18 12.26 2.47
C PRO A 237 -13.31 13.00 1.76
N ASP A 238 -12.98 14.06 1.01
CA ASP A 238 -13.96 14.93 0.33
C ASP A 238 -14.55 14.35 -0.97
N GLU A 239 -14.05 13.20 -1.42
CA GLU A 239 -14.54 12.50 -2.62
C GLU A 239 -15.43 11.28 -2.26
N ILE A 240 -15.70 11.04 -0.96
CA ILE A 240 -16.58 9.94 -0.52
C ILE A 240 -18.04 10.33 -0.74
N THR A 241 -18.67 9.72 -1.74
CA THR A 241 -20.07 10.02 -2.14
C THR A 241 -21.08 9.28 -1.27
N GLU A 242 -22.32 9.78 -1.22
CA GLU A 242 -23.43 9.09 -0.53
C GLU A 242 -23.69 7.70 -1.14
N GLU A 243 -23.61 7.56 -2.48
CA GLU A 243 -23.78 6.26 -3.13
C GLU A 243 -22.70 5.26 -2.71
N LEU A 244 -21.45 5.72 -2.52
CA LEU A 244 -20.37 4.85 -2.04
C LEU A 244 -20.65 4.37 -0.61
N ILE A 245 -21.07 5.27 0.29
CA ILE A 245 -21.43 4.93 1.68
C ILE A 245 -22.57 3.91 1.69
N ASP A 246 -23.64 4.14 0.90
CA ASP A 246 -24.76 3.22 0.81
C ASP A 246 -24.37 1.86 0.25
N THR A 247 -23.45 1.83 -0.72
CA THR A 247 -22.96 0.60 -1.31
C THR A 247 -22.15 -0.21 -0.28
N ILE A 248 -21.23 0.44 0.45
CA ILE A 248 -20.43 -0.21 1.50
C ILE A 248 -21.34 -0.77 2.61
N ALA A 249 -22.36 -0.02 3.01
CA ALA A 249 -23.26 -0.45 4.06
C ALA A 249 -24.21 -1.60 3.64
N ALA A 250 -24.51 -1.72 2.34
CA ALA A 250 -25.45 -2.69 1.83
C ALA A 250 -24.82 -4.01 1.37
N GLU A 251 -23.55 -3.99 0.96
CA GLU A 251 -22.88 -5.15 0.36
C GLU A 251 -22.03 -5.89 1.42
N PRO A 252 -22.43 -7.09 1.87
CA PRO A 252 -21.76 -7.77 2.98
C PRO A 252 -20.34 -8.24 2.68
N LYS A 253 -19.96 -8.36 1.42
CA LYS A 253 -18.58 -8.70 1.02
C LYS A 253 -17.61 -7.52 1.15
N ILE A 254 -18.13 -6.28 1.12
CA ILE A 254 -17.30 -5.10 1.34
C ILE A 254 -17.07 -4.94 2.83
N LEU A 255 -15.82 -5.05 3.23
CA LEU A 255 -15.46 -4.97 4.64
C LEU A 255 -15.77 -3.58 5.21
N PRO A 256 -16.33 -3.49 6.42
CA PRO A 256 -16.51 -2.24 7.14
C PRO A 256 -15.16 -1.75 7.71
N TYR A 257 -14.19 -1.62 6.84
CA TYR A 257 -12.83 -1.14 7.10
C TYR A 257 -12.47 -0.12 6.01
N LEU A 258 -12.21 1.12 6.40
CA LEU A 258 -11.92 2.19 5.45
C LEU A 258 -10.60 2.88 5.79
N ASP A 259 -9.65 2.86 4.85
CA ASP A 259 -8.38 3.59 4.94
C ASP A 259 -8.55 4.99 4.33
N ILE A 260 -8.63 6.00 5.22
CA ILE A 260 -8.91 7.40 4.87
C ILE A 260 -7.78 8.28 5.40
N PRO A 261 -6.71 8.51 4.63
CA PRO A 261 -5.57 9.34 5.05
C PRO A 261 -5.94 10.81 5.24
N ILE A 262 -6.20 11.25 6.46
CA ILE A 262 -6.53 12.67 6.76
C ILE A 262 -5.30 13.57 6.84
N GLN A 263 -4.15 13.01 7.20
CA GLN A 263 -2.82 13.62 7.35
C GLN A 263 -2.71 14.57 8.54
N HIS A 264 -3.65 15.47 8.75
CA HIS A 264 -3.75 16.41 9.86
C HIS A 264 -5.21 16.86 10.06
N CYS A 265 -5.53 17.56 11.15
CA CYS A 265 -6.87 18.11 11.41
C CYS A 265 -6.94 19.64 11.42
N ASN A 266 -5.82 20.34 11.59
CA ASN A 266 -5.80 21.82 11.67
C ASN A 266 -6.07 22.45 10.29
N ASP A 267 -7.03 23.38 10.23
CA ASP A 267 -7.49 24.01 8.99
C ASP A 267 -6.40 24.80 8.25
N THR A 268 -5.48 25.46 9.00
CA THR A 268 -4.38 26.22 8.41
C THR A 268 -3.39 25.28 7.73
N ILE A 269 -3.05 24.18 8.39
CA ILE A 269 -2.12 23.16 7.87
C ILE A 269 -2.75 22.45 6.67
N LEU A 270 -3.99 21.99 6.78
CA LEU A 270 -4.71 21.34 5.67
C LEU A 270 -4.72 22.23 4.43
N LYS A 271 -5.07 23.50 4.59
CA LYS A 271 -5.05 24.47 3.48
C LYS A 271 -3.64 24.68 2.91
N ALA A 272 -2.62 24.80 3.75
CA ALA A 272 -1.23 24.95 3.30
C ALA A 272 -0.75 23.72 2.53
N MET A 273 -1.19 22.53 2.96
CA MET A 273 -0.91 21.24 2.30
C MET A 273 -1.76 20.99 1.05
N ASN A 274 -2.53 21.96 0.60
CA ASN A 274 -3.44 21.85 -0.54
C ASN A 274 -4.50 20.73 -0.35
N ARG A 275 -4.91 20.52 0.91
CA ARG A 275 -6.04 19.65 1.25
C ARG A 275 -7.32 20.48 1.26
N ARG A 276 -8.42 19.87 0.78
CA ARG A 276 -9.71 20.55 0.66
C ARG A 276 -10.57 20.41 1.93
N ASP A 277 -10.17 19.49 2.80
CA ASP A 277 -10.84 19.22 4.06
C ASP A 277 -10.61 20.33 5.09
N THR A 278 -11.51 20.36 6.06
CA THR A 278 -11.40 21.14 7.31
C THR A 278 -11.63 20.21 8.50
N LYS A 279 -11.24 20.62 9.71
CA LYS A 279 -11.56 19.86 10.93
C LYS A 279 -13.05 19.54 11.03
N ALA A 280 -13.89 20.54 10.73
CA ALA A 280 -15.34 20.38 10.78
C ALA A 280 -15.85 19.37 9.76
N SER A 281 -15.36 19.42 8.50
CA SER A 281 -15.76 18.46 7.46
C SER A 281 -15.28 17.04 7.76
N LEU A 282 -14.05 16.88 8.26
CA LEU A 282 -13.51 15.57 8.69
C LEU A 282 -14.34 14.98 9.83
N THR A 283 -14.61 15.76 10.88
CA THR A 283 -15.45 15.32 12.00
C THR A 283 -16.83 14.88 11.54
N ALA A 284 -17.48 15.67 10.68
CA ALA A 284 -18.81 15.36 10.16
C ALA A 284 -18.81 14.09 9.28
N MET A 285 -17.79 13.93 8.45
CA MET A 285 -17.63 12.77 7.57
C MET A 285 -17.41 11.48 8.40
N LEU A 286 -16.47 11.49 9.36
CA LEU A 286 -16.20 10.34 10.22
C LEU A 286 -17.45 9.94 11.04
N ALA A 287 -18.17 10.92 11.60
CA ALA A 287 -19.42 10.66 12.32
C ALA A 287 -20.50 10.06 11.40
N LYS A 288 -20.65 10.57 10.16
CA LYS A 288 -21.55 10.02 9.18
C LYS A 288 -21.23 8.57 8.83
N LEU A 289 -19.96 8.28 8.56
CA LEU A 289 -19.52 6.91 8.21
C LEU A 289 -19.85 5.93 9.33
N ARG A 290 -19.53 6.27 10.59
CA ARG A 290 -19.86 5.44 11.75
C ARG A 290 -21.35 5.23 11.96
N ALA A 291 -22.17 6.26 11.68
CA ALA A 291 -23.63 6.15 11.79
C ALA A 291 -24.26 5.26 10.70
N ARG A 292 -23.60 5.16 9.53
CA ARG A 292 -24.16 4.49 8.34
C ARG A 292 -23.60 3.08 8.13
N ILE A 293 -22.39 2.80 8.58
CA ILE A 293 -21.69 1.54 8.37
C ILE A 293 -21.49 0.85 9.72
N PRO A 294 -22.31 -0.16 10.06
CA PRO A 294 -22.17 -0.90 11.33
C PRO A 294 -20.83 -1.61 11.41
N GLY A 295 -20.19 -1.57 12.57
CA GLY A 295 -18.91 -2.24 12.82
C GLY A 295 -17.72 -1.60 12.09
N LEU A 296 -17.86 -0.35 11.62
CA LEU A 296 -16.81 0.35 10.87
C LEU A 296 -15.52 0.46 11.70
N VAL A 297 -14.42 0.04 11.11
CA VAL A 297 -13.05 0.29 11.54
C VAL A 297 -12.44 1.34 10.62
N LEU A 298 -11.98 2.43 11.19
CA LEU A 298 -11.30 3.49 10.46
C LEU A 298 -9.79 3.33 10.58
N ARG A 299 -9.13 3.43 9.44
CA ARG A 299 -7.69 3.60 9.36
C ARG A 299 -7.35 4.95 8.78
N THR A 300 -6.28 5.57 9.26
CA THR A 300 -5.79 6.83 8.73
C THR A 300 -4.26 6.86 8.66
N SER A 301 -3.73 7.86 7.98
CA SER A 301 -2.32 8.27 8.05
C SER A 301 -2.26 9.70 8.59
N ILE A 302 -1.31 9.93 9.49
CA ILE A 302 -1.04 11.23 10.12
C ILE A 302 0.40 11.60 9.83
N ILE A 303 0.64 12.88 9.55
CA ILE A 303 1.98 13.44 9.40
C ILE A 303 2.17 14.50 10.48
N SER A 304 3.16 14.33 11.34
CA SER A 304 3.57 15.31 12.36
C SER A 304 4.69 16.19 11.84
N GLY A 305 4.77 17.42 12.33
CA GLY A 305 5.81 18.37 11.93
C GLY A 305 5.62 18.98 10.54
N LEU A 306 4.41 18.92 10.00
CA LEU A 306 4.07 19.59 8.74
C LEU A 306 4.33 21.10 8.82
N PRO A 307 4.62 21.78 7.69
CA PRO A 307 4.71 23.23 7.65
C PRO A 307 3.55 23.93 8.36
N TYR A 308 3.90 24.93 9.19
CA TYR A 308 3.00 25.72 10.07
C TYR A 308 2.43 24.94 11.27
N GLU A 309 2.91 23.75 11.59
CA GLU A 309 2.52 23.03 12.81
C GLU A 309 3.29 23.62 14.01
N ASP A 310 2.65 24.53 14.72
CA ASP A 310 3.10 24.99 16.03
C ASP A 310 2.60 24.04 17.15
N GLU A 311 2.97 24.33 18.40
CA GLU A 311 2.58 23.50 19.54
C GLU A 311 1.05 23.43 19.70
N THR A 312 0.34 24.52 19.44
CA THR A 312 -1.13 24.57 19.54
C THR A 312 -1.79 23.66 18.49
N ALA A 313 -1.28 23.67 17.26
CA ALA A 313 -1.78 22.81 16.19
C ALA A 313 -1.46 21.34 16.45
N PHE A 314 -0.31 21.04 17.05
CA PHE A 314 0.07 19.69 17.47
C PHE A 314 -0.84 19.18 18.61
N GLU A 315 -1.07 20.00 19.65
CA GLU A 315 -2.02 19.66 20.73
C GLU A 315 -3.45 19.43 20.18
N GLU A 316 -3.87 20.25 19.21
CA GLU A 316 -5.16 20.09 18.53
C GLU A 316 -5.26 18.74 17.82
N LEU A 317 -4.18 18.30 17.18
CA LEU A 317 -4.12 16.99 16.50
C LEU A 317 -4.22 15.85 17.52
N CYS A 318 -3.48 15.91 18.63
CA CYS A 318 -3.57 14.93 19.71
C CYS A 318 -5.00 14.84 20.28
N GLN A 319 -5.62 15.99 20.50
CA GLN A 319 -6.99 16.04 20.99
C GLN A 319 -7.98 15.48 19.98
N PHE A 320 -7.82 15.79 18.69
CA PHE A 320 -8.67 15.28 17.61
C PHE A 320 -8.63 13.74 17.54
N LEU A 321 -7.45 13.13 17.64
CA LEU A 321 -7.31 11.67 17.64
C LEU A 321 -8.03 11.03 18.83
N ARG A 322 -7.88 11.59 20.05
CA ARG A 322 -8.58 11.12 21.25
C ARG A 322 -10.10 11.23 21.14
N GLU A 323 -10.60 12.32 20.52
CA GLU A 323 -12.04 12.54 20.32
C GLU A 323 -12.63 11.63 19.24
N MET A 324 -11.92 11.49 18.11
CA MET A 324 -12.39 10.70 16.97
C MET A 324 -12.20 9.21 17.18
N LYS A 325 -11.27 8.79 18.04
CA LYS A 325 -10.98 7.38 18.35
C LYS A 325 -10.86 6.56 17.06
N ILE A 326 -10.00 7.02 16.14
CA ILE A 326 -9.72 6.28 14.90
C ILE A 326 -8.95 5.02 15.28
N GLU A 327 -9.50 3.86 14.97
CA GLU A 327 -9.04 2.56 15.46
C GLU A 327 -7.62 2.22 15.00
N ARG A 328 -7.23 2.63 13.79
CA ARG A 328 -5.92 2.36 13.20
C ARG A 328 -5.31 3.64 12.65
N ALA A 329 -4.10 3.99 13.04
CA ALA A 329 -3.39 5.13 12.46
C ALA A 329 -1.90 4.84 12.26
N GLY A 330 -1.43 5.07 11.04
CA GLY A 330 -0.01 5.18 10.76
C GLY A 330 0.44 6.62 11.00
N VAL A 331 1.45 6.82 11.85
CA VAL A 331 2.01 8.13 12.15
C VAL A 331 3.40 8.25 11.55
N PHE A 332 3.63 9.34 10.83
CA PHE A 332 4.89 9.58 10.12
C PHE A 332 5.42 10.97 10.46
N PRO A 333 6.72 11.12 10.76
CA PRO A 333 7.34 12.45 10.80
C PRO A 333 7.35 13.04 9.38
N PHE A 334 7.18 14.36 9.27
CA PHE A 334 7.28 15.05 7.99
C PHE A 334 8.68 14.89 7.40
N SER A 335 8.73 14.39 6.18
CA SER A 335 9.95 14.31 5.37
C SER A 335 9.88 15.37 4.27
N PRO A 336 10.80 16.36 4.26
CA PRO A 336 10.82 17.42 3.25
C PRO A 336 11.38 16.91 1.92
N GLU A 337 10.56 16.19 1.16
CA GLU A 337 10.96 15.54 -0.07
C GLU A 337 11.31 16.56 -1.18
N GLU A 338 12.50 16.42 -1.76
CA GLU A 338 12.96 17.27 -2.85
C GLU A 338 11.95 17.28 -4.01
N GLY A 339 11.67 18.46 -4.55
CA GLY A 339 10.70 18.66 -5.63
C GLY A 339 9.24 18.86 -5.15
N THR A 340 8.98 18.78 -3.84
CA THR A 340 7.67 19.10 -3.27
C THR A 340 7.59 20.57 -2.83
N ARG A 341 6.36 21.11 -2.80
CA ARG A 341 6.13 22.48 -2.33
C ARG A 341 6.39 22.61 -0.82
N ALA A 342 6.00 21.60 -0.06
CA ALA A 342 6.14 21.62 1.40
C ALA A 342 7.60 21.64 1.86
N ALA A 343 8.52 21.04 1.11
CA ALA A 343 9.94 21.07 1.43
C ALA A 343 10.57 22.49 1.39
N GLN A 344 9.88 23.44 0.75
CA GLN A 344 10.33 24.84 0.66
C GLN A 344 9.63 25.76 1.66
N MET A 345 8.74 25.24 2.50
CA MET A 345 8.00 25.98 3.52
C MET A 345 8.71 25.88 4.86
N ASP A 346 8.47 26.84 5.75
CA ASP A 346 8.98 26.78 7.11
C ASP A 346 8.30 25.62 7.87
N HIS A 347 9.10 24.71 8.39
CA HIS A 347 8.67 23.56 9.18
C HIS A 347 9.62 23.35 10.37
N VAL A 348 9.19 22.55 11.34
CA VAL A 348 10.05 22.14 12.45
C VAL A 348 11.20 21.26 11.92
N ASP A 349 12.29 21.17 12.67
CA ASP A 349 13.38 20.27 12.30
C ASP A 349 12.98 18.78 12.39
N THR A 350 13.79 17.93 11.83
CA THR A 350 13.51 16.48 11.76
C THR A 350 13.42 15.84 13.14
N GLU A 351 14.22 16.30 14.12
CA GLU A 351 14.20 15.76 15.49
C GLU A 351 12.88 16.08 16.17
N GLU A 352 12.39 17.31 16.01
CA GLU A 352 11.10 17.71 16.57
C GLU A 352 9.93 17.01 15.87
N ALA A 353 9.97 16.85 14.55
CA ALA A 353 8.96 16.10 13.82
C ALA A 353 8.91 14.63 14.28
N GLN A 354 10.07 14.02 14.50
CA GLN A 354 10.19 12.65 15.02
C GLN A 354 9.65 12.56 16.46
N ARG A 355 10.03 13.47 17.35
CA ARG A 355 9.53 13.52 18.73
C ARG A 355 8.00 13.64 18.78
N ARG A 356 7.42 14.48 17.93
CA ARG A 356 5.96 14.62 17.82
C ARG A 356 5.31 13.35 17.28
N ALA A 357 5.94 12.69 16.31
CA ALA A 357 5.44 11.40 15.81
C ALA A 357 5.38 10.35 16.92
N GLU A 358 6.43 10.24 17.75
CA GLU A 358 6.47 9.30 18.87
C GLU A 358 5.35 9.59 19.90
N LEU A 359 5.11 10.85 20.24
CA LEU A 359 4.00 11.22 21.11
C LEU A 359 2.61 10.89 20.52
N LEU A 360 2.45 11.03 19.21
CA LEU A 360 1.21 10.62 18.52
C LEU A 360 1.05 9.11 18.47
N VAL A 361 2.14 8.35 18.38
CA VAL A 361 2.13 6.89 18.51
C VAL A 361 1.66 6.48 19.90
N ASP A 362 2.12 7.15 20.96
CA ASP A 362 1.64 6.89 22.33
C ASP A 362 0.12 7.15 22.45
N VAL A 363 -0.36 8.28 21.90
CA VAL A 363 -1.80 8.58 21.86
C VAL A 363 -2.58 7.50 21.10
N GLN A 364 -2.04 7.02 19.99
CA GLN A 364 -2.68 6.01 19.17
C GLN A 364 -2.67 4.64 19.84
N SER A 365 -1.60 4.31 20.59
CA SER A 365 -1.52 3.07 21.36
C SER A 365 -2.64 3.00 22.42
N ASP A 366 -2.89 4.08 23.14
CA ASP A 366 -4.02 4.14 24.10
C ASP A 366 -5.38 3.90 23.40
N ILE A 367 -5.54 4.40 22.17
CA ILE A 367 -6.78 4.24 21.39
C ILE A 367 -6.95 2.79 20.93
N ILE A 368 -5.87 2.18 20.42
CA ILE A 368 -5.86 0.77 19.98
C ILE A 368 -6.13 -0.16 21.16
N ASP A 369 -5.48 0.06 22.30
CA ASP A 369 -5.66 -0.76 23.49
C ASP A 369 -7.12 -0.71 23.97
N GLY A 370 -7.70 0.51 24.06
CA GLY A 370 -9.11 0.67 24.42
C GLY A 370 -10.06 0.02 23.39
N TYR A 371 -9.73 0.05 22.12
CA TYR A 371 -10.48 -0.66 21.07
C TYR A 371 -10.37 -2.18 21.26
N ASN A 372 -9.17 -2.72 21.38
CA ASN A 372 -8.93 -4.14 21.57
C ASN A 372 -9.60 -4.66 22.85
N GLU A 373 -9.52 -3.93 23.97
CA GLU A 373 -10.24 -4.29 25.20
C GLU A 373 -11.75 -4.37 25.00
N SER A 374 -12.32 -3.49 24.18
CA SER A 374 -13.77 -3.48 23.91
C SER A 374 -14.25 -4.70 23.13
N LEU A 375 -13.34 -5.40 22.46
CA LEU A 375 -13.63 -6.60 21.66
C LEU A 375 -13.56 -7.90 22.46
N LEU A 376 -13.03 -7.88 23.67
CA LEU A 376 -12.85 -9.09 24.48
C LEU A 376 -14.20 -9.76 24.78
N GLY A 377 -14.27 -11.06 24.53
CA GLY A 377 -15.49 -11.87 24.63
C GLY A 377 -16.30 -11.96 23.34
N GLU A 378 -16.02 -11.14 22.34
CA GLU A 378 -16.63 -11.28 21.00
C GLU A 378 -16.05 -12.47 20.25
N THR A 379 -16.83 -13.01 19.33
CA THR A 379 -16.38 -13.98 18.34
C THR A 379 -16.20 -13.26 17.01
N ARG A 380 -15.05 -13.46 16.38
CA ARG A 380 -14.68 -12.87 15.09
C ARG A 380 -14.31 -13.94 14.09
N GLU A 381 -14.76 -13.76 12.86
CA GLU A 381 -14.26 -14.54 11.72
C GLU A 381 -12.83 -14.10 11.42
N VAL A 382 -11.90 -15.03 11.39
CA VAL A 382 -10.46 -14.82 11.20
C VAL A 382 -9.98 -15.65 10.01
N LEU A 383 -9.34 -15.01 9.06
CA LEU A 383 -8.59 -15.66 7.99
C LEU A 383 -7.24 -16.11 8.55
N CYS A 384 -7.06 -17.40 8.76
CA CYS A 384 -5.80 -17.96 9.22
C CYS A 384 -4.70 -17.75 8.17
N GLU A 385 -3.58 -17.18 8.57
CA GLU A 385 -2.44 -16.91 7.69
C GLU A 385 -1.21 -17.76 7.98
N GLY A 386 -1.18 -18.42 9.14
CA GLY A 386 -0.09 -19.31 9.50
C GLY A 386 -0.05 -19.73 10.96
N PHE A 387 1.08 -20.33 11.32
CA PHE A 387 1.39 -20.75 12.68
C PHE A 387 2.72 -20.15 13.11
N ASP A 388 2.73 -19.50 14.26
CA ASP A 388 3.94 -18.96 14.88
C ASP A 388 4.56 -19.99 15.82
N GLY A 389 5.71 -20.52 15.43
CA GLY A 389 6.41 -21.53 16.20
C GLY A 389 7.01 -21.02 17.52
N GLN A 390 7.17 -19.70 17.70
CA GLN A 390 7.65 -19.11 18.96
C GLN A 390 6.48 -18.89 19.93
N ALA A 391 5.40 -18.28 19.45
CA ALA A 391 4.18 -18.10 20.22
C ALA A 391 3.42 -19.43 20.47
N GLN A 392 3.66 -20.46 19.67
CA GLN A 392 2.92 -21.72 19.64
C GLN A 392 1.41 -21.49 19.41
N MET A 393 1.08 -20.53 18.56
CA MET A 393 -0.28 -20.13 18.21
C MET A 393 -0.43 -19.98 16.71
N PHE A 394 -1.63 -20.21 16.22
CA PHE A 394 -2.00 -19.75 14.88
C PHE A 394 -2.14 -18.24 14.89
N PHE A 395 -1.96 -17.61 13.72
CA PHE A 395 -2.23 -16.20 13.54
C PHE A 395 -3.00 -15.95 12.26
N GLY A 396 -3.73 -14.86 12.26
CA GLY A 396 -4.53 -14.44 11.11
C GLY A 396 -5.09 -13.04 11.30
N ARG A 397 -6.05 -12.68 10.47
CA ARG A 397 -6.69 -11.36 10.47
C ARG A 397 -8.21 -11.50 10.41
N SER A 398 -8.91 -10.62 11.12
CA SER A 398 -10.32 -10.39 10.90
C SER A 398 -10.54 -9.31 9.81
N TYR A 399 -11.76 -8.89 9.64
CA TYR A 399 -12.05 -7.75 8.76
C TYR A 399 -11.39 -6.45 9.24
N ALA A 400 -11.04 -6.35 10.52
CA ALA A 400 -10.51 -5.15 11.16
C ALA A 400 -9.01 -4.96 10.98
N GLU A 401 -8.30 -5.91 10.41
CA GLU A 401 -6.87 -5.88 10.13
C GLU A 401 -6.59 -6.02 8.64
N SER A 402 -5.81 -5.09 8.09
CA SER A 402 -5.31 -5.16 6.72
C SER A 402 -3.99 -5.92 6.64
N PRO A 403 -3.76 -6.75 5.60
CA PRO A 403 -2.50 -7.48 5.46
C PRO A 403 -1.30 -6.53 5.43
N ASP A 404 -0.23 -6.93 6.11
CA ASP A 404 1.08 -6.30 6.15
C ASP A 404 1.13 -4.86 6.74
N ILE A 405 -0.01 -4.31 7.17
CA ILE A 405 -0.12 -2.92 7.63
C ILE A 405 -0.60 -2.84 9.08
N ASP A 406 -1.62 -3.62 9.42
CA ASP A 406 -2.20 -3.66 10.77
C ASP A 406 -1.72 -4.92 11.51
N GLY A 407 -2.10 -5.03 12.77
CA GLY A 407 -1.76 -6.15 13.61
C GLY A 407 -2.42 -7.48 13.23
N ARG A 408 -2.23 -8.48 14.05
CA ARG A 408 -2.72 -9.85 13.88
C ARG A 408 -3.59 -10.28 15.06
N ILE A 409 -4.35 -11.34 14.84
CA ILE A 409 -5.03 -12.07 15.90
C ILE A 409 -4.32 -13.41 16.07
N TYR A 410 -3.80 -13.66 17.28
CA TYR A 410 -3.23 -14.95 17.64
C TYR A 410 -4.30 -15.82 18.28
N PHE A 411 -4.34 -17.10 17.92
CA PHE A 411 -5.36 -17.99 18.48
C PHE A 411 -4.87 -19.44 18.63
N THR A 412 -5.47 -20.15 19.60
CA THR A 412 -5.27 -21.57 19.78
C THR A 412 -6.40 -22.36 19.13
N ALA A 413 -6.11 -23.57 18.69
CA ALA A 413 -7.07 -24.53 18.14
C ALA A 413 -6.72 -25.96 18.59
N ASP A 414 -7.72 -26.83 18.67
CA ASP A 414 -7.53 -28.24 19.04
C ASP A 414 -6.90 -29.12 17.94
N GLY A 415 -6.68 -28.56 16.75
CA GLY A 415 -6.12 -29.25 15.59
C GLY A 415 -5.36 -28.33 14.65
N GLU A 416 -4.91 -28.88 13.52
CA GLU A 416 -4.25 -28.10 12.47
C GLU A 416 -5.26 -27.21 11.73
N VAL A 417 -4.90 -25.96 11.53
CA VAL A 417 -5.65 -24.99 10.69
C VAL A 417 -4.78 -24.64 9.50
N ALA A 418 -5.28 -24.90 8.30
CA ALA A 418 -4.54 -24.57 7.08
C ALA A 418 -4.57 -23.08 6.81
N PRO A 419 -3.43 -22.46 6.42
CA PRO A 419 -3.44 -21.08 5.96
C PRO A 419 -4.42 -20.87 4.80
N GLY A 420 -5.11 -19.72 4.78
CA GLY A 420 -6.19 -19.41 3.83
C GLY A 420 -7.58 -19.90 4.28
N THR A 421 -7.71 -20.49 5.46
CA THR A 421 -9.01 -20.97 6.02
C THR A 421 -9.60 -19.89 6.93
N PHE A 422 -10.92 -19.65 6.79
CA PHE A 422 -11.67 -18.83 7.73
C PHE A 422 -12.11 -19.68 8.93
N VAL A 423 -11.90 -19.14 10.12
CA VAL A 423 -12.28 -19.77 11.39
C VAL A 423 -12.94 -18.76 12.33
N GLU A 424 -13.83 -19.24 13.19
CA GLU A 424 -14.41 -18.41 14.25
C GLU A 424 -13.49 -18.43 15.47
N VAL A 425 -13.06 -17.24 15.93
CA VAL A 425 -12.18 -17.06 17.08
C VAL A 425 -12.89 -16.22 18.14
N ARG A 426 -13.02 -16.75 19.34
CA ARG A 426 -13.46 -15.96 20.49
C ARG A 426 -12.25 -15.24 21.09
N LEU A 427 -12.32 -13.91 21.10
CA LEU A 427 -11.25 -13.06 21.63
C LEU A 427 -11.23 -13.13 23.16
N THR A 428 -10.06 -13.45 23.73
CA THR A 428 -9.93 -13.71 25.17
C THR A 428 -8.93 -12.81 25.87
N GLY A 429 -8.06 -12.13 25.12
CA GLY A 429 -7.03 -11.26 25.69
C GLY A 429 -6.24 -10.50 24.64
N THR A 430 -5.13 -9.90 25.10
CA THR A 430 -4.13 -9.22 24.27
C THR A 430 -2.74 -9.71 24.65
N MET A 431 -1.82 -9.68 23.69
CA MET A 431 -0.40 -10.00 23.86
C MET A 431 0.40 -9.04 22.99
N ASP A 432 1.26 -8.23 23.63
CA ASP A 432 2.09 -7.22 22.94
C ASP A 432 1.30 -6.29 22.01
N GLY A 433 0.09 -5.87 22.42
CA GLY A 433 -0.80 -5.02 21.62
C GLY A 433 -1.66 -5.76 20.58
N GLU A 434 -1.41 -7.04 20.36
CA GLU A 434 -2.17 -7.90 19.44
C GLU A 434 -3.30 -8.64 20.17
N LEU A 435 -4.41 -8.88 19.48
CA LEU A 435 -5.52 -9.65 20.02
C LEU A 435 -5.16 -11.15 20.11
N THR A 436 -5.64 -11.79 21.17
CA THR A 436 -5.51 -13.25 21.34
C THR A 436 -6.88 -13.91 21.55
N GLY A 437 -7.00 -15.18 21.16
CA GLY A 437 -8.26 -15.90 21.28
C GLY A 437 -8.15 -17.40 21.18
N GLU A 438 -9.30 -18.03 21.14
CA GLU A 438 -9.48 -19.47 21.02
C GLU A 438 -10.45 -19.75 19.87
N MET A 439 -10.12 -20.69 18.99
CA MET A 439 -11.02 -21.17 17.95
C MET A 439 -12.23 -21.84 18.61
N VAL A 440 -13.45 -21.54 18.13
CA VAL A 440 -14.72 -22.05 18.67
C VAL A 440 -15.40 -23.01 17.71
#